data_57df873040961c8d601051fab0db6bee
#
_entry.id   57df873040961c8d601051fab0db6bee
#
_cell.length_a   1.000
_cell.length_b   1.000
_cell.length_c   1.000
_cell.angle_alpha   90.00
_cell.angle_beta   90.00
_cell.angle_gamma   90.00
#
_symmetry.space_group_name_H-M   'P 1'
#
loop_
_entity.id
_entity.type
_entity.pdbx_description
1 polymer ?
#
loop_
_entity_poly.entity_id
_entity_poly.type
_entity_poly.pdbx_seq_one_letter_code
_entity_poly.pdbx_strand_id
1 'polypeptide(L)'
;MIKSPSSLEKTNLAPALSQVSSDYDSVRALILKALAVIRSDNFDEYFDLFSEDAIWMMPSKYSDVNKAGARNFYRFTAKFRFDQTTSIDELVVADDWAFVRVSFDGYLRPKFEDGSPPLRSVSRHIWILKRELDGSWKIARDIWNNPRDLG
;
A
#
# COMPACT_ATOMS: atom_id res chain seq x y z
N MET A 1 -11.11 -20.69 34.67
CA MET A 1 -11.32 -22.02 34.07
C MET A 1 -11.40 -21.92 32.58
N ILE A 2 -10.50 -22.55 31.89
CA ILE A 2 -10.48 -22.56 30.43
C ILE A 2 -11.54 -23.55 29.94
N LYS A 3 -12.52 -23.07 29.20
CA LYS A 3 -13.49 -23.95 28.57
C LYS A 3 -12.86 -24.62 27.36
N SER A 4 -13.05 -25.93 27.23
CA SER A 4 -12.72 -26.63 26.00
C SER A 4 -13.59 -26.09 24.85
N PRO A 5 -13.10 -26.16 23.61
CA PRO A 5 -13.93 -25.75 22.48
C PRO A 5 -15.27 -26.47 22.49
N SER A 6 -16.35 -25.70 22.56
CA SER A 6 -17.69 -26.24 22.54
C SER A 6 -18.21 -26.36 21.12
N SER A 7 -19.31 -27.10 20.94
CA SER A 7 -19.96 -27.17 19.63
C SER A 7 -20.43 -25.78 19.13
N LEU A 8 -20.70 -24.86 20.06
CA LEU A 8 -21.05 -23.47 19.73
C LEU A 8 -19.89 -22.72 19.08
N GLU A 9 -18.69 -22.87 19.63
CA GLU A 9 -17.47 -22.27 19.08
C GLU A 9 -17.16 -22.83 17.68
N LYS A 10 -17.34 -24.14 17.49
CA LYS A 10 -17.19 -24.77 16.18
C LYS A 10 -18.22 -24.27 15.17
N THR A 11 -19.47 -23.98 15.61
CA THR A 11 -20.51 -23.44 14.76
C THR A 11 -20.17 -22.03 14.30
N ASN A 12 -19.48 -21.23 15.15
CA ASN A 12 -19.07 -19.87 14.80
C ASN A 12 -17.82 -19.80 13.95
N LEU A 13 -17.06 -20.88 13.81
CA LEU A 13 -15.81 -20.90 13.07
C LEU A 13 -16.00 -20.63 11.57
N ALA A 14 -17.03 -21.18 10.94
CA ALA A 14 -17.31 -20.99 9.52
C ALA A 14 -17.60 -19.53 9.17
N PRO A 15 -18.41 -18.75 9.92
CA PRO A 15 -18.56 -17.30 9.70
C PRO A 15 -17.26 -16.54 9.87
N ALA A 16 -16.41 -16.90 10.86
CA ALA A 16 -15.11 -16.27 11.07
C ALA A 16 -14.16 -16.53 9.90
N LEU A 17 -14.11 -17.75 9.35
CA LEU A 17 -13.31 -18.10 8.18
C LEU A 17 -13.80 -17.37 6.93
N SER A 18 -15.12 -17.23 6.74
CA SER A 18 -15.71 -16.47 5.64
C SER A 18 -15.33 -14.99 5.73
N GLN A 19 -15.32 -14.41 6.94
CA GLN A 19 -14.93 -13.03 7.16
C GLN A 19 -13.44 -12.81 6.82
N VAL A 20 -12.56 -13.72 7.22
CA VAL A 20 -11.12 -13.64 6.89
C VAL A 20 -10.92 -13.69 5.38
N SER A 21 -11.60 -14.58 4.66
CA SER A 21 -11.53 -14.67 3.21
C SER A 21 -12.04 -13.38 2.54
N SER A 22 -13.15 -12.81 3.03
CA SER A 22 -13.71 -11.55 2.53
C SER A 22 -12.77 -10.39 2.80
N ASP A 23 -12.13 -10.34 3.96
CA ASP A 23 -11.15 -9.31 4.32
C ASP A 23 -9.92 -9.40 3.43
N TYR A 24 -9.43 -10.61 3.18
CA TYR A 24 -8.30 -10.83 2.27
C TYR A 24 -8.63 -10.27 0.87
N ASP A 25 -9.80 -10.58 0.35
CA ASP A 25 -10.23 -10.11 -0.98
C ASP A 25 -10.37 -8.58 -1.00
N SER A 26 -10.93 -7.98 0.06
CA SER A 26 -11.08 -6.53 0.17
C SER A 26 -9.73 -5.83 0.24
N VAL A 27 -8.80 -6.34 1.04
CA VAL A 27 -7.44 -5.82 1.16
C VAL A 27 -6.71 -5.94 -0.18
N ARG A 28 -6.79 -7.10 -0.82
CA ARG A 28 -6.15 -7.32 -2.11
C ARG A 28 -6.70 -6.37 -3.18
N ALA A 29 -8.01 -6.15 -3.20
CA ALA A 29 -8.65 -5.21 -4.13
C ALA A 29 -8.15 -3.78 -3.92
N LEU A 30 -8.00 -3.35 -2.66
CA LEU A 30 -7.45 -2.03 -2.33
C LEU A 30 -6.01 -1.89 -2.82
N ILE A 31 -5.19 -2.92 -2.63
CA ILE A 31 -3.80 -2.91 -3.09
C ILE A 31 -3.74 -2.83 -4.61
N LEU A 32 -4.52 -3.63 -5.32
CA LEU A 32 -4.58 -3.58 -6.79
C LEU A 32 -5.01 -2.21 -7.28
N LYS A 33 -5.98 -1.59 -6.61
CA LYS A 33 -6.40 -0.22 -6.92
C LYS A 33 -5.26 0.77 -6.71
N ALA A 34 -4.53 0.66 -5.61
CA ALA A 34 -3.38 1.52 -5.33
C ALA A 34 -2.31 1.38 -6.41
N LEU A 35 -1.99 0.17 -6.80
CA LEU A 35 -1.00 -0.07 -7.86
C LEU A 35 -1.45 0.53 -9.20
N ALA A 36 -2.74 0.46 -9.53
CA ALA A 36 -3.28 1.07 -10.73
C ALA A 36 -3.24 2.59 -10.68
N VAL A 37 -3.59 3.18 -9.55
CA VAL A 37 -3.58 4.64 -9.35
C VAL A 37 -2.16 5.20 -9.43
N ILE A 38 -1.18 4.51 -8.86
CA ILE A 38 0.23 4.95 -8.85
C ILE A 38 0.74 5.17 -10.27
N ARG A 39 0.39 4.32 -11.22
CA ARG A 39 0.84 4.47 -12.61
C ARG A 39 -0.13 5.25 -13.50
N SER A 40 -1.23 5.75 -12.93
CA SER A 40 -2.18 6.57 -13.66
C SER A 40 -1.74 8.03 -13.69
N ASP A 41 -2.43 8.84 -14.49
CA ASP A 41 -2.22 10.29 -14.49
C ASP A 41 -2.98 10.99 -13.35
N ASN A 42 -3.80 10.26 -12.61
CA ASN A 42 -4.60 10.76 -11.48
C ASN A 42 -3.97 10.36 -10.15
N PHE A 43 -2.70 10.65 -9.95
CA PHE A 43 -1.97 10.25 -8.76
C PHE A 43 -2.61 10.79 -7.46
N ASP A 44 -3.34 11.89 -7.51
CA ASP A 44 -4.00 12.45 -6.33
C ASP A 44 -4.98 11.48 -5.67
N GLU A 45 -5.58 10.56 -6.43
CA GLU A 45 -6.45 9.52 -5.89
C GLU A 45 -5.73 8.55 -4.95
N TYR A 46 -4.40 8.45 -5.07
CA TYR A 46 -3.57 7.61 -4.21
C TYR A 46 -3.76 7.96 -2.73
N PHE A 47 -3.84 9.25 -2.40
CA PHE A 47 -3.97 9.70 -1.01
C PHE A 47 -5.32 9.34 -0.40
N ASP A 48 -6.36 9.18 -1.22
CA ASP A 48 -7.69 8.76 -0.75
C ASP A 48 -7.72 7.31 -0.27
N LEU A 49 -6.72 6.52 -0.64
CA LEU A 49 -6.57 5.13 -0.22
C LEU A 49 -5.87 5.00 1.13
N PHE A 50 -5.38 6.11 1.67
CA PHE A 50 -4.67 6.17 2.95
C PHE A 50 -5.58 6.72 4.04
N SER A 51 -5.39 6.22 5.27
CA SER A 51 -6.09 6.76 6.44
C SER A 51 -5.65 8.21 6.71
N GLU A 52 -6.50 8.97 7.42
CA GLU A 52 -6.19 10.36 7.74
C GLU A 52 -4.93 10.48 8.61
N ASP A 53 -4.67 9.51 9.47
CA ASP A 53 -3.49 9.44 10.33
C ASP A 53 -2.35 8.62 9.71
N ALA A 54 -2.35 8.43 8.41
CA ALA A 54 -1.33 7.67 7.72
C ALA A 54 0.07 8.26 7.91
N ILE A 55 1.06 7.40 7.95
CA ILE A 55 2.47 7.76 8.11
C ILE A 55 3.27 7.11 6.98
N TRP A 56 4.11 7.91 6.35
CA TRP A 56 5.12 7.46 5.39
C TRP A 56 6.50 7.54 6.06
N MET A 57 7.22 6.45 6.00
CA MET A 57 8.60 6.33 6.48
C MET A 57 9.50 6.20 5.25
N MET A 58 9.93 7.36 4.75
CA MET A 58 10.62 7.47 3.47
C MET A 58 12.13 7.29 3.62
N PRO A 59 12.81 6.63 2.67
CA PRO A 59 14.26 6.37 2.79
C PRO A 59 15.09 7.65 2.87
N SER A 60 14.62 8.74 2.26
CA SER A 60 15.34 10.02 2.21
C SER A 60 14.95 11.00 3.31
N LYS A 61 14.01 10.63 4.17
CA LYS A 61 13.50 11.51 5.23
C LYS A 61 13.87 10.95 6.60
N TYR A 62 14.38 11.83 7.43
CA TYR A 62 14.75 11.49 8.80
C TYR A 62 13.53 11.30 9.70
N SER A 63 12.49 12.09 9.47
CA SER A 63 11.27 12.08 10.29
C SER A 63 10.11 11.44 9.55
N ASP A 64 9.14 10.94 10.31
CA ASP A 64 7.88 10.46 9.77
C ASP A 64 7.18 11.57 8.99
N VAL A 65 6.54 11.19 7.90
CA VAL A 65 5.82 12.11 7.01
C VAL A 65 4.33 11.83 7.14
N ASN A 66 3.55 12.87 7.39
CA ASN A 66 2.09 12.77 7.42
C ASN A 66 1.51 12.94 6.01
N LYS A 67 0.17 12.89 5.93
CA LYS A 67 -0.53 12.94 4.64
C LYS A 67 -0.25 14.24 3.86
N ALA A 68 -0.23 15.38 4.54
CA ALA A 68 0.10 16.67 3.92
C ALA A 68 1.55 16.68 3.40
N GLY A 69 2.48 16.16 4.18
CA GLY A 69 3.88 16.02 3.78
C GLY A 69 4.08 15.07 2.61
N ALA A 70 3.31 13.97 2.57
CA ALA A 70 3.34 13.03 1.45
C ALA A 70 2.81 13.67 0.17
N ARG A 71 1.73 14.44 0.24
CA ARG A 71 1.24 15.20 -0.93
C ARG A 71 2.32 16.13 -1.48
N ASN A 72 3.04 16.80 -0.60
CA ASN A 72 4.14 17.67 -1.01
C ASN A 72 5.29 16.88 -1.65
N PHE A 73 5.66 15.75 -1.06
CA PHE A 73 6.71 14.87 -1.60
C PHE A 73 6.39 14.39 -3.02
N TYR A 74 5.14 14.00 -3.27
CA TYR A 74 4.72 13.44 -4.56
C TYR A 74 4.32 14.50 -5.60
N ARG A 75 4.61 15.78 -5.37
CA ARG A 75 4.30 16.84 -6.34
C ARG A 75 4.98 16.64 -7.70
N PHE A 76 6.09 15.91 -7.73
CA PHE A 76 6.76 15.59 -9.00
C PHE A 76 5.87 14.77 -9.95
N THR A 77 4.83 14.10 -9.45
CA THR A 77 3.90 13.33 -10.29
C THR A 77 3.06 14.20 -11.23
N ALA A 78 3.06 15.51 -11.03
CA ALA A 78 2.49 16.43 -12.02
C ALA A 78 3.28 16.43 -13.33
N LYS A 79 4.58 16.12 -13.28
CA LYS A 79 5.50 16.15 -14.43
C LYS A 79 6.01 14.78 -14.84
N PHE A 80 5.94 13.80 -13.96
CA PHE A 80 6.47 12.45 -14.19
C PHE A 80 5.40 11.40 -13.89
N ARG A 81 5.48 10.31 -14.65
CA ARG A 81 4.62 9.13 -14.45
C ARG A 81 5.47 7.96 -14.01
N PHE A 82 4.96 7.20 -13.05
CA PHE A 82 5.55 5.91 -12.70
C PHE A 82 5.28 4.89 -13.81
N ASP A 83 6.34 4.42 -14.42
CA ASP A 83 6.29 3.36 -15.44
C ASP A 83 7.10 2.18 -14.90
N GLN A 84 6.44 1.36 -14.10
CA GLN A 84 7.09 0.30 -13.33
C GLN A 84 6.34 -1.01 -13.46
N THR A 85 7.09 -2.11 -13.46
CA THR A 85 6.54 -3.42 -13.15
C THR A 85 6.31 -3.49 -11.66
N THR A 86 5.16 -3.99 -11.25
CA THR A 86 4.79 -4.11 -9.84
C THR A 86 4.48 -5.55 -9.49
N SER A 87 4.76 -5.94 -8.26
CA SER A 87 4.40 -7.25 -7.74
C SER A 87 3.91 -7.16 -6.30
N ILE A 88 2.91 -7.99 -5.99
CA ILE A 88 2.48 -8.24 -4.61
C ILE A 88 3.27 -9.47 -4.17
N ASP A 89 4.26 -9.28 -3.30
CA ASP A 89 5.17 -10.34 -2.90
C ASP A 89 4.64 -11.15 -1.72
N GLU A 90 3.83 -10.50 -0.88
CA GLU A 90 3.24 -11.14 0.31
C GLU A 90 2.04 -10.32 0.78
N LEU A 91 1.00 -10.98 1.24
CA LEU A 91 -0.19 -10.34 1.81
C LEU A 91 -0.71 -11.18 2.96
N VAL A 92 -0.85 -10.57 4.13
CA VAL A 92 -1.36 -11.22 5.34
C VAL A 92 -2.42 -10.33 5.98
N VAL A 93 -3.54 -10.91 6.35
CA VAL A 93 -4.60 -10.22 7.10
C VAL A 93 -4.69 -10.83 8.49
N ALA A 94 -4.71 -9.97 9.51
CA ALA A 94 -4.78 -10.35 10.92
C ALA A 94 -5.76 -9.42 11.63
N ASP A 95 -7.01 -9.87 11.81
CA ASP A 95 -8.10 -9.11 12.42
C ASP A 95 -8.32 -7.77 11.71
N ASP A 96 -8.12 -6.66 12.40
CA ASP A 96 -8.33 -5.31 11.87
C ASP A 96 -7.11 -4.71 11.18
N TRP A 97 -6.05 -5.49 11.06
CA TRP A 97 -4.80 -5.08 10.42
C TRP A 97 -4.42 -6.05 9.31
N ALA A 98 -3.70 -5.52 8.34
CA ALA A 98 -3.10 -6.33 7.29
C ALA A 98 -1.74 -5.75 6.93
N PHE A 99 -0.86 -6.57 6.37
CA PHE A 99 0.34 -6.04 5.75
C PHE A 99 0.52 -6.64 4.36
N VAL A 100 1.18 -5.88 3.52
CA VAL A 100 1.55 -6.34 2.18
C VAL A 100 2.98 -5.91 1.90
N ARG A 101 3.73 -6.79 1.24
CA ARG A 101 5.00 -6.41 0.62
C ARG A 101 4.76 -6.24 -0.87
N VAL A 102 5.12 -5.08 -1.38
CA VAL A 102 5.01 -4.76 -2.81
C VAL A 102 6.35 -4.28 -3.34
N SER A 103 6.65 -4.63 -4.57
CA SER A 103 7.88 -4.23 -5.24
C SER A 103 7.56 -3.47 -6.51
N PHE A 104 8.36 -2.45 -6.78
CA PHE A 104 8.25 -1.59 -7.95
C PHE A 104 9.60 -1.54 -8.66
N ASP A 105 9.61 -1.77 -9.95
CA ASP A 105 10.84 -1.79 -10.75
C ASP A 105 10.57 -1.19 -12.12
N GLY A 106 11.21 -0.08 -12.41
CA GLY A 106 11.07 0.59 -13.68
C GLY A 106 11.63 1.99 -13.69
N TYR A 107 10.83 2.92 -14.16
CA TYR A 107 11.27 4.28 -14.42
C TYR A 107 10.21 5.29 -14.00
N LEU A 108 10.68 6.53 -13.75
CA LEU A 108 9.86 7.73 -13.78
C LEU A 108 10.03 8.34 -15.17
N ARG A 109 8.95 8.43 -15.92
CA ARG A 109 8.98 9.00 -17.28
C ARG A 109 8.35 10.38 -17.29
N PRO A 110 8.98 11.34 -17.97
CA PRO A 110 8.36 12.65 -18.18
C PRO A 110 7.01 12.50 -18.88
N LYS A 111 5.99 13.24 -18.40
CA LYS A 111 4.66 13.28 -19.03
C LYS A 111 4.66 14.09 -20.32
N PHE A 112 5.62 14.98 -20.45
CA PHE A 112 5.75 15.90 -21.59
C PHE A 112 7.10 15.67 -22.26
N GLU A 113 7.13 15.81 -23.59
CA GLU A 113 8.37 15.71 -24.37
C GLU A 113 9.17 17.00 -24.21
N ASP A 114 10.03 17.06 -23.19
CA ASP A 114 10.90 18.20 -22.90
C ASP A 114 12.38 17.84 -23.03
N GLY A 115 12.70 16.65 -23.55
CA GLY A 115 14.07 16.16 -23.67
C GLY A 115 14.64 15.55 -22.37
N SER A 116 13.89 15.54 -21.29
CA SER A 116 14.32 14.91 -20.05
C SER A 116 14.39 13.39 -20.20
N PRO A 117 15.47 12.74 -19.73
CA PRO A 117 15.57 11.28 -19.76
C PRO A 117 14.67 10.65 -18.69
N PRO A 118 14.23 9.40 -18.89
CA PRO A 118 13.58 8.65 -17.83
C PRO A 118 14.57 8.40 -16.69
N LEU A 119 14.06 8.42 -15.47
CA LEU A 119 14.84 8.19 -14.26
C LEU A 119 14.57 6.79 -13.73
N ARG A 120 15.60 6.03 -13.44
CA ARG A 120 15.50 4.70 -12.86
C ARG A 120 14.83 4.79 -11.49
N SER A 121 13.81 3.98 -11.25
CA SER A 121 13.04 3.98 -10.02
C SER A 121 12.75 2.56 -9.58
N VAL A 122 13.39 2.15 -8.47
CA VAL A 122 13.19 0.83 -7.87
C VAL A 122 12.91 1.03 -6.39
N SER A 123 11.87 0.39 -5.89
CA SER A 123 11.55 0.45 -4.46
C SER A 123 10.89 -0.84 -3.99
N ARG A 124 11.05 -1.12 -2.70
CA ARG A 124 10.38 -2.22 -2.01
C ARG A 124 9.68 -1.65 -0.80
N HIS A 125 8.39 -1.91 -0.72
CA HIS A 125 7.53 -1.33 0.32
C HIS A 125 6.94 -2.42 1.21
N ILE A 126 6.75 -2.07 2.47
CA ILE A 126 5.77 -2.71 3.34
C ILE A 126 4.67 -1.68 3.57
N TRP A 127 3.44 -2.03 3.19
CA TRP A 127 2.25 -1.28 3.55
C TRP A 127 1.55 -1.99 4.68
N ILE A 128 1.20 -1.24 5.73
CA ILE A 128 0.33 -1.72 6.79
C ILE A 128 -1.02 -1.09 6.58
N LEU A 129 -2.05 -1.93 6.51
CA LEU A 129 -3.43 -1.52 6.29
C LEU A 129 -4.22 -1.69 7.58
N LYS A 130 -5.24 -0.88 7.75
CA LYS A 130 -6.10 -0.89 8.92
C LYS A 130 -7.56 -0.85 8.47
N ARG A 131 -8.41 -1.60 9.19
CA ARG A 131 -9.85 -1.50 9.04
C ARG A 131 -10.33 -0.25 9.75
N GLU A 132 -11.08 0.59 9.03
CA GLU A 132 -11.73 1.76 9.60
C GLU A 132 -13.02 1.36 10.35
N LEU A 133 -13.56 2.30 11.11
CA LEU A 133 -14.79 2.05 11.89
C LEU A 133 -15.98 1.68 11.00
N ASP A 134 -16.03 2.17 9.77
CA ASP A 134 -17.08 1.85 8.80
C ASP A 134 -16.88 0.50 8.10
N GLY A 135 -15.83 -0.23 8.46
CA GLY A 135 -15.50 -1.54 7.89
C GLY A 135 -14.64 -1.48 6.64
N SER A 136 -14.40 -0.31 6.06
CA SER A 136 -13.51 -0.17 4.91
C SER A 136 -12.04 -0.29 5.33
N TRP A 137 -11.19 -0.65 4.38
CA TRP A 137 -9.76 -0.75 4.60
C TRP A 137 -9.04 0.48 4.04
N LYS A 138 -8.02 0.93 4.75
CA LYS A 138 -7.13 2.03 4.32
C LYS A 138 -5.68 1.63 4.56
N ILE A 139 -4.78 2.16 3.73
CA ILE A 139 -3.35 2.05 3.99
C ILE A 139 -3.01 3.04 5.11
N ALA A 140 -2.39 2.55 6.18
CA ALA A 140 -2.08 3.36 7.36
C ALA A 140 -0.60 3.67 7.49
N ARG A 141 0.27 2.81 6.98
CA ARG A 141 1.72 2.99 7.04
C ARG A 141 2.34 2.55 5.73
N ASP A 142 3.33 3.31 5.28
CA ASP A 142 4.15 2.98 4.12
C ASP A 142 5.61 3.18 4.51
N ILE A 143 6.35 2.09 4.55
CA ILE A 143 7.79 2.13 4.75
C ILE A 143 8.45 1.48 3.55
N TRP A 144 9.50 2.11 3.00
CA TRP A 144 10.19 1.53 1.86
C TRP A 144 11.67 1.82 1.85
N ASN A 145 12.38 1.06 1.05
CA ASN A 145 13.75 1.34 0.68
C ASN A 145 13.90 1.36 -0.85
N ASN A 146 14.97 1.99 -1.29
CA ASN A 146 15.36 2.03 -2.69
C ASN A 146 16.60 1.15 -2.85
N PRO A 147 16.45 -0.14 -3.17
CA PRO A 147 17.60 -1.01 -3.34
C PRO A 147 18.45 -0.52 -4.51
N ARG A 148 19.75 -0.55 -4.32
CA ARG A 148 20.73 -0.22 -5.35
C ARG A 148 21.48 -1.48 -5.71
N ASP A 149 21.61 -1.67 -7.00
CA ASP A 149 22.47 -2.72 -7.50
C ASP A 149 23.91 -2.25 -7.34
N LEU A 150 24.67 -2.94 -6.48
CA LEU A 150 26.07 -2.63 -6.22
C LEU A 150 27.02 -3.51 -7.06
N GLY A 151 26.44 -4.23 -8.01
CA GLY A 151 27.20 -5.10 -8.89
C GLY A 151 28.11 -4.37 -9.87
#